data_bee7cf7714db2f7ecdfe18d39e7f7895
#
_entry.id   bee7cf7714db2f7ecdfe18d39e7f7895
#
_cell.length_a   1.000
_cell.length_b   1.000
_cell.length_c   1.000
_cell.angle_alpha   90.00
_cell.angle_beta   90.00
_cell.angle_gamma   90.00
#
_symmetry.space_group_name_H-M   'P 1'
#
loop_
_entity.id
_entity.type
_entity.pdbx_description
1 polymer ?
#
loop_
_entity_poly.entity_id
_entity_poly.type
_entity_poly.pdbx_seq_one_letter_code
_entity_poly.pdbx_strand_id
1 'polypeptide(L)'
;MSADAAHVCEVGPRDGLQNESRTLSAAERVVFIQRLAAAGLRCIEAGAFVSPRAVPQMAGTAEVLAGLRGLPADVRLPVLVANQRGLDEALGCGAREVALFTGATDTFTQRNIGCDVAASLVRFAPLAAGARAAGVRLRGYVSVAFGCPYEGAVPV
;
A
#
# COMPACT_ATOMS: atom_id res chain seq x y z
N MET A 1 -2.76 -24.24 4.56
CA MET A 1 -3.24 -23.57 3.35
C MET A 1 -2.93 -24.50 2.20
N SER A 2 -3.92 -24.82 1.33
CA SER A 2 -3.65 -25.63 0.13
C SER A 2 -2.64 -24.90 -0.74
N ALA A 3 -1.66 -25.63 -1.28
CA ALA A 3 -0.61 -25.08 -2.16
C ALA A 3 -1.14 -24.52 -3.50
N ASP A 4 -2.42 -24.82 -3.79
CA ASP A 4 -3.06 -24.49 -5.08
C ASP A 4 -4.01 -23.29 -5.03
N ALA A 5 -4.07 -22.56 -3.91
CA ALA A 5 -4.97 -21.41 -3.77
C ALA A 5 -4.24 -20.09 -4.00
N ALA A 6 -4.63 -19.35 -5.04
CA ALA A 6 -4.18 -17.98 -5.25
C ALA A 6 -4.98 -17.01 -4.38
N HIS A 7 -4.29 -16.06 -3.76
CA HIS A 7 -4.92 -14.99 -2.98
C HIS A 7 -4.83 -13.66 -3.75
N VAL A 8 -5.98 -13.15 -4.18
CA VAL A 8 -6.07 -11.86 -4.86
C VAL A 8 -6.03 -10.74 -3.82
N CYS A 9 -5.17 -9.75 -4.03
CA CYS A 9 -5.19 -8.48 -3.33
C CYS A 9 -5.55 -7.38 -4.33
N GLU A 10 -6.71 -6.75 -4.14
CA GLU A 10 -7.18 -5.66 -4.99
C GLU A 10 -6.47 -4.37 -4.60
N VAL A 11 -5.79 -3.75 -5.55
CA VAL A 11 -5.03 -2.52 -5.35
C VAL A 11 -5.65 -1.30 -6.03
N GLY A 12 -6.76 -1.45 -6.72
CA GLY A 12 -7.48 -0.38 -7.41
C GLY A 12 -7.77 0.83 -6.52
N PRO A 13 -8.25 0.69 -5.27
CA PRO A 13 -8.53 1.82 -4.40
C PRO A 13 -7.27 2.60 -3.94
N ARG A 14 -6.08 2.03 -4.07
CA ARG A 14 -4.81 2.71 -3.82
C ARG A 14 -4.07 2.97 -5.13
N ASP A 15 -3.51 1.94 -5.75
CA ASP A 15 -2.63 2.08 -6.91
C ASP A 15 -3.37 2.57 -8.15
N GLY A 16 -4.55 2.03 -8.40
CA GLY A 16 -5.40 2.46 -9.51
C GLY A 16 -5.79 3.93 -9.37
N LEU A 17 -6.41 4.31 -8.25
CA LEU A 17 -6.86 5.69 -8.02
C LEU A 17 -5.71 6.70 -7.93
N GLN A 18 -4.51 6.28 -7.56
CA GLN A 18 -3.34 7.15 -7.50
C GLN A 18 -3.00 7.77 -8.86
N ASN A 19 -3.30 7.08 -9.95
CA ASN A 19 -3.00 7.49 -11.31
C ASN A 19 -4.19 8.20 -12.01
N GLU A 20 -5.34 8.31 -11.33
CA GLU A 20 -6.50 8.98 -11.89
C GLU A 20 -6.40 10.50 -11.77
N SER A 21 -6.85 11.20 -12.78
CA SER A 21 -6.90 12.67 -12.79
C SER A 21 -7.93 13.22 -11.82
N ARG A 22 -9.04 12.48 -11.61
CA ARG A 22 -10.08 12.83 -10.65
C ARG A 22 -9.74 12.28 -9.27
N THR A 23 -9.63 13.16 -8.29
CA THR A 23 -9.52 12.76 -6.88
C THR A 23 -10.89 12.41 -6.32
N LEU A 24 -11.04 11.19 -5.78
CA LEU A 24 -12.23 10.77 -5.06
C LEU A 24 -12.16 11.22 -3.61
N SER A 25 -13.30 11.63 -3.07
CA SER A 25 -13.46 11.89 -1.63
C SER A 25 -13.28 10.61 -0.81
N ALA A 26 -13.02 10.76 0.49
CA ALA A 26 -12.94 9.62 1.41
C ALA A 26 -14.25 8.80 1.40
N ALA A 27 -15.41 9.46 1.33
CA ALA A 27 -16.71 8.79 1.27
C ALA A 27 -16.89 7.95 -0.02
N GLU A 28 -16.51 8.49 -1.19
CA GLU A 28 -16.55 7.74 -2.46
C GLU A 28 -15.62 6.52 -2.42
N ARG A 29 -14.42 6.65 -1.84
CA ARG A 29 -13.47 5.55 -1.66
C ARG A 29 -14.00 4.50 -0.70
N VAL A 30 -14.66 4.87 0.39
CA VAL A 30 -15.34 3.95 1.31
C VAL A 30 -16.39 3.12 0.55
N VAL A 31 -17.28 3.77 -0.20
CA VAL A 31 -18.30 3.07 -1.00
C VAL A 31 -17.67 2.13 -2.02
N PHE A 32 -16.60 2.55 -2.68
CA PHE A 32 -15.88 1.72 -3.66
C PHE A 32 -15.32 0.45 -2.99
N ILE A 33 -14.62 0.58 -1.87
CA ILE A 33 -14.05 -0.54 -1.13
C ILE A 33 -15.14 -1.48 -0.58
N GLN A 34 -16.25 -0.93 -0.08
CA GLN A 34 -17.40 -1.73 0.39
C GLN A 34 -17.99 -2.57 -0.75
N ARG A 35 -18.10 -2.03 -1.97
CA ARG A 35 -18.58 -2.77 -3.15
C ARG A 35 -17.62 -3.89 -3.54
N LEU A 36 -16.31 -3.65 -3.48
CA LEU A 36 -15.30 -4.67 -3.73
C LEU A 36 -15.37 -5.81 -2.70
N ALA A 37 -15.53 -5.46 -1.42
CA ALA A 37 -15.72 -6.45 -0.36
C ALA A 37 -17.02 -7.26 -0.55
N ALA A 38 -18.12 -6.61 -0.93
CA ALA A 38 -19.40 -7.25 -1.24
C ALA A 38 -19.31 -8.17 -2.46
N ALA A 39 -18.44 -7.84 -3.44
CA ALA A 39 -18.14 -8.70 -4.58
C ALA A 39 -17.27 -9.93 -4.23
N GLY A 40 -16.88 -10.10 -2.96
CA GLY A 40 -16.17 -11.28 -2.49
C GLY A 40 -14.66 -11.08 -2.28
N LEU A 41 -14.09 -9.90 -2.54
CA LEU A 41 -12.68 -9.65 -2.30
C LEU A 41 -12.38 -9.58 -0.81
N ARG A 42 -11.29 -10.24 -0.38
CA ARG A 42 -10.90 -10.35 1.03
C ARG A 42 -9.57 -9.69 1.37
N CYS A 43 -8.88 -9.13 0.39
CA CYS A 43 -7.71 -8.28 0.56
C CYS A 43 -7.83 -7.09 -0.38
N ILE A 44 -7.97 -5.87 0.18
CA ILE A 44 -8.20 -4.64 -0.59
C ILE A 44 -7.29 -3.56 -0.02
N GLU A 45 -6.34 -3.07 -0.81
CA GLU A 45 -5.43 -2.01 -0.39
C GLU A 45 -6.20 -0.68 -0.29
N ALA A 46 -6.47 -0.23 0.94
CA ALA A 46 -7.44 0.82 1.22
C ALA A 46 -6.92 2.25 0.95
N GLY A 47 -5.60 2.43 0.88
CA GLY A 47 -4.99 3.73 0.65
C GLY A 47 -3.52 3.77 1.03
N ALA A 48 -3.00 4.99 1.19
CA ALA A 48 -1.61 5.21 1.56
C ALA A 48 -1.48 6.36 2.56
N PHE A 49 -0.58 6.22 3.51
CA PHE A 49 -0.12 7.30 4.39
C PHE A 49 1.16 7.91 3.81
N VAL A 50 0.96 8.78 2.85
CA VAL A 50 1.99 9.52 2.11
C VAL A 50 1.67 11.01 2.13
N SER A 51 2.61 11.85 1.72
CA SER A 51 2.37 13.30 1.64
C SER A 51 1.20 13.62 0.71
N PRO A 52 0.12 14.29 1.18
CA PRO A 52 -0.97 14.72 0.31
C PRO A 52 -0.55 15.71 -0.78
N ARG A 53 0.59 16.38 -0.60
CA ARG A 53 1.15 17.27 -1.64
C ARG A 53 1.75 16.46 -2.79
N ALA A 54 2.32 15.28 -2.49
CA ALA A 54 2.91 14.41 -3.51
C ALA A 54 1.85 13.51 -4.17
N VAL A 55 0.87 13.03 -3.39
CA VAL A 55 -0.20 12.12 -3.86
C VAL A 55 -1.55 12.59 -3.31
N PRO A 56 -2.16 13.62 -3.91
CA PRO A 56 -3.44 14.17 -3.42
C PRO A 56 -4.58 13.14 -3.42
N GLN A 57 -4.55 12.16 -4.33
CA GLN A 57 -5.55 11.09 -4.44
C GLN A 57 -5.62 10.21 -3.19
N MET A 58 -4.54 10.16 -2.40
CA MET A 58 -4.47 9.36 -1.17
C MET A 58 -4.78 10.18 0.09
N ALA A 59 -5.09 11.46 -0.03
CA ALA A 59 -5.54 12.26 1.11
C ALA A 59 -6.77 11.61 1.79
N GLY A 60 -6.90 11.77 3.10
CA GLY A 60 -8.04 11.25 3.85
C GLY A 60 -8.04 9.73 4.05
N THR A 61 -6.90 9.03 3.94
CA THR A 61 -6.84 7.58 4.18
C THR A 61 -7.28 7.19 5.60
N ALA A 62 -7.06 8.04 6.60
CA ALA A 62 -7.55 7.83 7.96
C ALA A 62 -9.09 7.77 8.03
N GLU A 63 -9.76 8.71 7.35
CA GLU A 63 -11.22 8.77 7.24
C GLU A 63 -11.77 7.55 6.47
N VAL A 64 -11.06 7.11 5.43
CA VAL A 64 -11.42 5.88 4.71
C VAL A 64 -11.39 4.68 5.64
N LEU A 65 -10.31 4.47 6.40
CA LEU A 65 -10.22 3.37 7.36
C LEU A 65 -11.31 3.45 8.43
N ALA A 66 -11.62 4.65 8.92
CA ALA A 66 -12.70 4.85 9.89
C ALA A 66 -14.07 4.45 9.32
N GLY A 67 -14.36 4.80 8.06
CA GLY A 67 -15.60 4.44 7.37
C GLY A 67 -15.72 2.94 7.03
N LEU A 68 -14.63 2.19 7.09
CA LEU A 68 -14.58 0.75 6.78
C LEU A 68 -14.64 -0.16 8.01
N ARG A 69 -14.77 0.37 9.22
CA ARG A 69 -14.81 -0.42 10.48
C ARG A 69 -15.94 -1.45 10.54
N GLY A 70 -17.00 -1.27 9.76
CA GLY A 70 -18.14 -2.18 9.68
C GLY A 70 -17.97 -3.35 8.71
N LEU A 71 -16.84 -3.45 8.01
CA LEU A 71 -16.59 -4.59 7.13
C LEU A 71 -16.37 -5.89 7.92
N PRO A 72 -16.67 -7.06 7.32
CA PRO A 72 -16.37 -8.35 7.92
C PRO A 72 -14.91 -8.47 8.36
N ALA A 73 -14.65 -9.14 9.47
CA ALA A 73 -13.32 -9.24 10.09
C ALA A 73 -12.28 -10.00 9.22
N ASP A 74 -12.74 -10.78 8.24
CA ASP A 74 -11.92 -11.50 7.29
C ASP A 74 -11.48 -10.63 6.10
N VAL A 75 -12.05 -9.42 5.93
CA VAL A 75 -11.59 -8.44 4.94
C VAL A 75 -10.35 -7.72 5.46
N ARG A 76 -9.24 -7.95 4.78
CA ARG A 76 -7.97 -7.31 5.09
C ARG A 76 -7.86 -5.99 4.32
N LEU A 77 -7.40 -4.96 5.01
CA LEU A 77 -7.26 -3.60 4.47
C LEU A 77 -5.80 -3.13 4.62
N PRO A 78 -4.87 -3.62 3.79
CA PRO A 78 -3.52 -3.09 3.77
C PRO A 78 -3.52 -1.60 3.46
N VAL A 79 -2.57 -0.86 4.05
CA VAL A 79 -2.29 0.53 3.69
C VAL A 79 -0.80 0.72 3.44
N LEU A 80 -0.46 1.48 2.41
CA LEU A 80 0.94 1.75 2.08
C LEU A 80 1.49 2.84 2.98
N VAL A 81 2.73 2.67 3.47
CA VAL A 81 3.46 3.66 4.26
C VAL A 81 4.82 3.93 3.63
N ALA A 82 5.23 5.19 3.60
CA ALA A 82 6.47 5.61 2.95
C ALA A 82 7.57 6.06 3.93
N ASN A 83 7.22 6.34 5.18
CA ASN A 83 8.13 6.84 6.20
C ASN A 83 7.57 6.61 7.61
N GLN A 84 8.34 6.95 8.65
CA GLN A 84 7.96 6.74 10.04
C GLN A 84 6.65 7.46 10.40
N ARG A 85 6.49 8.71 9.98
CA ARG A 85 5.25 9.45 10.22
C ARG A 85 4.03 8.73 9.65
N GLY A 86 4.13 8.22 8.40
CA GLY A 86 3.03 7.45 7.78
C GLY A 86 2.75 6.15 8.52
N LEU A 87 3.77 5.47 9.05
CA LEU A 87 3.60 4.28 9.90
C LEU A 87 2.86 4.66 11.20
N ASP A 88 3.28 5.71 11.89
CA ASP A 88 2.68 6.15 13.15
C ASP A 88 1.21 6.54 12.95
N GLU A 89 0.90 7.28 11.87
CA GLU A 89 -0.47 7.63 11.49
C GLU A 89 -1.31 6.37 11.19
N ALA A 90 -0.78 5.40 10.44
CA ALA A 90 -1.46 4.14 10.12
C ALA A 90 -1.79 3.34 11.39
N LEU A 91 -0.82 3.20 12.30
CA LEU A 91 -1.00 2.51 13.57
C LEU A 91 -2.02 3.23 14.45
N GLY A 92 -1.95 4.56 14.53
CA GLY A 92 -2.92 5.39 15.26
C GLY A 92 -4.36 5.26 14.73
N CYS A 93 -4.54 4.98 13.45
CA CYS A 93 -5.85 4.70 12.84
C CYS A 93 -6.30 3.24 13.00
N GLY A 94 -5.50 2.38 13.62
CA GLY A 94 -5.81 0.97 13.85
C GLY A 94 -5.58 0.08 12.62
N ALA A 95 -4.68 0.46 11.72
CA ALA A 95 -4.28 -0.40 10.61
C ALA A 95 -3.72 -1.72 11.13
N ARG A 96 -4.16 -2.83 10.55
CA ARG A 96 -3.73 -4.19 10.93
C ARG A 96 -2.73 -4.80 9.94
N GLU A 97 -2.50 -4.13 8.82
CA GLU A 97 -1.53 -4.51 7.79
C GLU A 97 -0.98 -3.25 7.13
N VAL A 98 0.34 -3.18 7.01
CA VAL A 98 1.03 -2.09 6.31
C VAL A 98 1.86 -2.65 5.17
N ALA A 99 1.99 -1.87 4.10
CA ALA A 99 2.79 -2.21 2.94
C ALA A 99 3.97 -1.24 2.79
N LEU A 100 5.15 -1.80 2.54
CA LEU A 100 6.35 -1.10 2.11
C LEU A 100 6.63 -1.43 0.64
N PHE A 101 7.41 -0.62 -0.04
CA PHE A 101 7.68 -0.82 -1.46
C PHE A 101 9.10 -0.40 -1.83
N THR A 102 9.68 -1.12 -2.78
CA THR A 102 10.94 -0.77 -3.44
C THR A 102 10.84 -1.15 -4.92
N GLY A 103 11.88 -0.90 -5.70
CA GLY A 103 12.01 -1.42 -7.06
C GLY A 103 13.07 -2.51 -7.13
N ALA A 104 13.07 -3.26 -8.22
CA ALA A 104 14.13 -4.23 -8.53
C ALA A 104 15.33 -3.57 -9.21
N THR A 105 15.22 -2.31 -9.63
CA THR A 105 16.30 -1.57 -10.31
C THR A 105 16.54 -0.20 -9.67
N ASP A 106 17.78 0.23 -9.67
CA ASP A 106 18.18 1.51 -9.08
C ASP A 106 17.56 2.70 -9.83
N THR A 107 17.52 2.66 -11.16
CA THR A 107 16.95 3.75 -11.96
C THR A 107 15.46 3.94 -11.66
N PHE A 108 14.69 2.84 -11.54
CA PHE A 108 13.27 2.94 -11.18
C PHE A 108 13.10 3.48 -9.77
N THR A 109 13.84 2.94 -8.80
CA THR A 109 13.74 3.33 -7.40
C THR A 109 14.16 4.78 -7.19
N GLN A 110 15.23 5.24 -7.87
CA GLN A 110 15.66 6.63 -7.86
C GLN A 110 14.58 7.58 -8.37
N ARG A 111 13.90 7.23 -9.47
CA ARG A 111 12.82 8.05 -10.04
C ARG A 111 11.54 8.02 -9.21
N ASN A 112 11.28 6.91 -8.52
CA ASN A 112 10.05 6.72 -7.76
C ASN A 112 10.12 7.30 -6.34
N ILE A 113 11.20 7.01 -5.61
CA ILE A 113 11.36 7.39 -4.19
C ILE A 113 12.66 8.14 -3.87
N GLY A 114 13.42 8.56 -4.89
CA GLY A 114 14.58 9.42 -4.74
C GLY A 114 15.81 8.78 -4.09
N CYS A 115 15.97 7.46 -4.20
CA CYS A 115 17.14 6.73 -3.74
C CYS A 115 17.33 5.42 -4.54
N ASP A 116 18.48 4.78 -4.43
CA ASP A 116 18.73 3.45 -4.99
C ASP A 116 18.04 2.35 -4.16
N VAL A 117 18.11 1.11 -4.65
CA VAL A 117 17.50 -0.06 -4.00
C VAL A 117 18.08 -0.27 -2.60
N ALA A 118 19.41 -0.24 -2.47
CA ALA A 118 20.10 -0.48 -1.19
C ALA A 118 19.69 0.56 -0.15
N ALA A 119 19.69 1.85 -0.51
CA ALA A 119 19.26 2.94 0.37
C ALA A 119 17.77 2.82 0.73
N SER A 120 16.92 2.34 -0.18
CA SER A 120 15.51 2.10 0.10
C SER A 120 15.32 1.03 1.18
N LEU A 121 16.08 -0.05 1.11
CA LEU A 121 16.05 -1.12 2.12
C LEU A 121 16.50 -0.62 3.51
N VAL A 122 17.57 0.18 3.55
CA VAL A 122 18.02 0.82 4.79
C VAL A 122 16.94 1.75 5.36
N ARG A 123 16.29 2.55 4.51
CA ARG A 123 15.20 3.46 4.90
C ARG A 123 14.01 2.71 5.48
N PHE A 124 13.63 1.56 4.91
CA PHE A 124 12.46 0.80 5.32
C PHE A 124 12.71 -0.20 6.45
N ALA A 125 13.96 -0.54 6.76
CA ALA A 125 14.28 -1.45 7.85
C ALA A 125 13.66 -1.03 9.21
N PRO A 126 13.77 0.23 9.67
CA PRO A 126 13.15 0.67 10.93
C PRO A 126 11.62 0.64 10.86
N LEU A 127 11.00 0.93 9.71
CA LEU A 127 9.54 0.84 9.55
C LEU A 127 9.07 -0.61 9.68
N ALA A 128 9.81 -1.54 9.07
CA ALA A 128 9.52 -2.97 9.18
C ALA A 128 9.66 -3.46 10.62
N ALA A 129 10.67 -3.01 11.35
CA ALA A 129 10.85 -3.32 12.77
C ALA A 129 9.70 -2.74 13.61
N GLY A 130 9.31 -1.48 13.38
CA GLY A 130 8.19 -0.83 14.06
C GLY A 130 6.85 -1.53 13.82
N ALA A 131 6.55 -1.90 12.58
CA ALA A 131 5.35 -2.66 12.24
C ALA A 131 5.29 -4.02 12.94
N ARG A 132 6.42 -4.76 12.97
CA ARG A 132 6.52 -6.04 13.69
C ARG A 132 6.34 -5.85 15.21
N ALA A 133 6.96 -4.83 15.79
CA ALA A 133 6.83 -4.52 17.22
C ALA A 133 5.38 -4.17 17.59
N ALA A 134 4.64 -3.51 16.68
CA ALA A 134 3.22 -3.22 16.84
C ALA A 134 2.30 -4.42 16.56
N GLY A 135 2.84 -5.59 16.19
CA GLY A 135 2.06 -6.80 15.91
C GLY A 135 1.20 -6.71 14.64
N VAL A 136 1.46 -5.75 13.74
CA VAL A 136 0.73 -5.64 12.48
C VAL A 136 1.40 -6.44 11.37
N ARG A 137 0.60 -6.89 10.40
CA ARG A 137 1.14 -7.61 9.23
C ARG A 137 1.96 -6.65 8.37
N LEU A 138 3.06 -7.17 7.83
CA LEU A 138 3.92 -6.45 6.92
C LEU A 138 3.89 -7.10 5.55
N ARG A 139 3.66 -6.28 4.51
CA ARG A 139 3.75 -6.65 3.09
C ARG A 139 4.91 -5.89 2.45
N GLY A 140 5.67 -6.54 1.60
CA GLY A 140 6.66 -5.92 0.73
C GLY A 140 6.21 -5.96 -0.72
N TYR A 141 6.31 -4.84 -1.44
CA TYR A 141 6.18 -4.79 -2.89
C TYR A 141 7.55 -4.56 -3.51
N VAL A 142 7.85 -5.32 -4.55
CA VAL A 142 9.02 -5.11 -5.41
C VAL A 142 8.51 -4.75 -6.81
N SER A 143 8.60 -3.48 -7.16
CA SER A 143 8.19 -2.99 -8.47
C SER A 143 9.20 -3.40 -9.53
N VAL A 144 8.75 -3.51 -10.77
CA VAL A 144 9.54 -3.81 -11.98
C VAL A 144 10.37 -5.10 -11.88
N ALA A 145 9.91 -6.09 -11.11
CA ALA A 145 10.65 -7.34 -10.85
C ALA A 145 10.91 -8.19 -12.11
N PHE A 146 10.07 -8.08 -13.14
CA PHE A 146 10.19 -8.84 -14.38
C PHE A 146 10.70 -8.01 -15.56
N GLY A 147 10.64 -6.69 -15.45
CA GLY A 147 11.10 -5.77 -16.49
C GLY A 147 10.96 -4.32 -16.05
N CYS A 148 12.01 -3.54 -16.26
CA CYS A 148 12.07 -2.13 -15.93
C CYS A 148 11.86 -1.29 -17.22
N PRO A 149 11.00 -0.24 -17.17
CA PRO A 149 10.78 0.61 -18.34
C PRO A 149 12.02 1.42 -18.74
N TYR A 150 13.05 1.46 -17.89
CA TYR A 150 14.28 2.22 -18.11
C TYR A 150 15.50 1.34 -18.40
N GLU A 151 15.52 0.11 -17.85
CA GLU A 151 16.68 -0.78 -17.92
C GLU A 151 16.37 -2.08 -18.71
N GLY A 152 15.11 -2.29 -19.12
CA GLY A 152 14.70 -3.50 -19.84
C GLY A 152 14.50 -4.70 -18.92
N ALA A 153 14.91 -5.88 -19.38
CA ALA A 153 14.75 -7.13 -18.62
C ALA A 153 15.54 -7.09 -17.30
N VAL A 154 14.89 -7.54 -16.23
CA VAL A 154 15.51 -7.63 -14.90
C VAL A 154 15.91 -9.07 -14.65
N PRO A 155 17.20 -9.37 -14.41
CA PRO A 155 17.66 -10.72 -14.09
C PRO A 155 17.03 -11.24 -12.79
N VAL A 156 16.74 -12.53 -12.74
CA VAL A 156 16.23 -13.22 -11.53
C VAL A 156 17.41 -13.58 -10.63
#